data_b101716d073ab48a5b7a15ab671fea9e
#
_entry.id   b101716d073ab48a5b7a15ab671fea9e
#
_cell.length_a   1.000
_cell.length_b   1.000
_cell.length_c   1.000
_cell.angle_alpha   90.00
_cell.angle_beta   90.00
_cell.angle_gamma   90.00
#
_symmetry.space_group_name_H-M   'P 1'
#
loop_
_entity.id
_entity.type
_entity.pdbx_description
1 polymer ?
#
loop_
_entity_poly.entity_id
_entity_poly.type
_entity_poly.pdbx_seq_one_letter_code
_entity_poly.pdbx_strand_id
1 'polypeptide(L)' 'MARKEFAQFEAVSAVVPGEGGYSAAIAVKALGGSGAPRFHKVLDDQTFKTAHDADQAAAQKLEQLTDVTEDGELSWETI' A
#
# COMPACT_ATOMS: atom_id res chain seq x y z
N MET A 1 4.94 -7.90 -7.38
CA MET A 1 4.24 -6.66 -6.99
C MET A 1 2.75 -6.84 -7.19
N ALA A 2 1.96 -6.52 -6.18
CA ALA A 2 0.50 -6.68 -6.23
C ALA A 2 -0.16 -5.36 -6.58
N ARG A 3 -1.32 -5.44 -7.21
CA ARG A 3 -2.06 -4.26 -7.68
C ARG A 3 -3.55 -4.52 -7.56
N LYS A 4 -4.29 -3.48 -7.19
CA LYS A 4 -5.73 -3.57 -7.07
C LYS A 4 -6.35 -2.24 -7.51
N GLU A 5 -7.34 -2.30 -8.40
CA GLU A 5 -8.02 -1.09 -8.87
C GLU A 5 -9.36 -0.91 -8.15
N PHE A 6 -9.67 0.34 -7.87
CA PHE A 6 -10.95 0.76 -7.31
C PHE A 6 -11.60 1.77 -8.26
N ALA A 7 -12.76 2.27 -7.91
CA ALA A 7 -13.52 3.14 -8.81
C ALA A 7 -12.74 4.38 -9.25
N GLN A 8 -11.97 4.98 -8.36
CA GLN A 8 -11.25 6.23 -8.64
C GLN A 8 -9.76 6.14 -8.40
N PHE A 9 -9.26 5.04 -7.85
CA PHE A 9 -7.87 4.89 -7.44
C PHE A 9 -7.33 3.52 -7.79
N GLU A 10 -6.02 3.47 -7.94
CA GLU A 10 -5.27 2.23 -8.06
C GLU A 10 -4.35 2.10 -6.85
N ALA A 11 -4.35 0.95 -6.22
CA ALA A 11 -3.46 0.66 -5.10
C ALA A 11 -2.47 -0.42 -5.50
N VAL A 12 -1.21 -0.23 -5.15
CA VAL A 12 -0.15 -1.20 -5.43
C VAL A 12 0.68 -1.44 -4.18
N SER A 13 1.21 -2.64 -4.04
CA SER A 13 2.14 -2.93 -2.96
C SER A 13 3.43 -2.13 -3.18
N ALA A 14 4.02 -1.64 -2.10
CA ALA A 14 5.21 -0.82 -2.17
C ALA A 14 6.12 -1.11 -0.99
N VAL A 15 7.37 -0.72 -1.12
CA VAL A 15 8.39 -0.91 -0.10
C VAL A 15 9.05 0.44 0.15
N VAL A 16 9.18 0.80 1.43
CA VAL A 16 9.87 2.03 1.82
C VAL A 16 11.15 1.63 2.53
N PRO A 17 12.32 1.93 1.95
CA PRO A 17 13.60 1.65 2.62
C PRO A 17 13.80 2.62 3.78
N GLY A 18 14.46 2.15 4.83
CA GLY A 18 14.74 2.96 5.99
C GLY A 18 15.85 2.36 6.82
N GLU A 19 16.15 3.02 7.93
CA GLU A 19 17.13 2.50 8.86
C GLU A 19 16.61 1.21 9.48
N GLY A 20 17.42 0.19 9.51
CA GLY A 20 17.05 -1.09 10.09
C GLY A 20 16.29 -2.01 9.18
N GLY A 21 16.03 -1.62 7.93
CA GLY A 21 15.38 -2.51 6.98
C GLY A 21 14.39 -1.84 6.07
N TYR A 22 13.35 -2.59 5.70
CA TYR A 22 12.33 -2.15 4.76
C TYR A 22 10.96 -2.18 5.43
N SER A 23 10.12 -1.24 5.08
CA SER A 23 8.74 -1.17 5.59
C SER A 23 7.77 -1.50 4.45
N ALA A 24 6.70 -2.21 4.80
CA ALA A 24 5.62 -2.48 3.85
C ALA A 24 4.73 -1.24 3.72
N ALA A 25 4.30 -0.97 2.50
CA ALA A 25 3.44 0.17 2.24
C ALA A 25 2.49 -0.15 1.09
N ILE A 26 1.45 0.66 0.97
CA ILE A 26 0.55 0.62 -0.19
C ILE A 26 0.57 2.01 -0.81
N ALA A 27 0.88 2.06 -2.10
CA ALA A 27 0.86 3.30 -2.85
C ALA A 27 -0.49 3.44 -3.53
N VAL A 28 -1.12 4.59 -3.37
CA VAL A 28 -2.44 4.87 -3.93
C VAL A 28 -2.30 6.00 -4.93
N LYS A 29 -2.77 5.77 -6.15
CA LYS A 29 -2.71 6.75 -7.22
C LYS A 29 -4.10 6.95 -7.80
N ALA A 30 -4.48 8.19 -8.05
CA ALA A 30 -5.76 8.49 -8.67
C ALA A 30 -5.77 8.03 -10.14
N LEU A 31 -6.81 7.32 -10.54
CA LEU A 31 -6.98 6.92 -11.93
C LEU A 31 -7.33 8.15 -12.76
N GLY A 32 -6.64 8.33 -13.86
CA GLY A 32 -6.86 9.48 -14.73
C GLY A 32 -6.31 10.80 -14.18
N GLY A 33 -5.71 10.78 -12.99
CA GLY A 33 -5.13 11.95 -12.39
C GLY A 33 -3.65 12.09 -12.74
N SER A 34 -3.12 13.28 -12.57
CA SER A 34 -1.71 13.56 -12.82
C SER A 34 -0.90 13.76 -11.53
N GLY A 35 -1.50 13.54 -10.38
CA GLY A 35 -0.82 13.73 -9.11
C GLY A 35 0.12 12.59 -8.77
N ALA A 36 1.06 12.85 -7.86
CA ALA A 36 1.97 11.83 -7.37
C ALA A 36 1.21 10.81 -6.51
N PRO A 37 1.66 9.55 -6.49
CA PRO A 37 1.03 8.56 -5.63
C PRO A 37 1.25 8.88 -4.16
N ARG A 38 0.30 8.50 -3.32
CA ARG A 38 0.41 8.63 -1.87
C ARG A 38 0.82 7.28 -1.30
N PHE A 39 1.79 7.29 -0.41
CA PHE A 39 2.27 6.08 0.23
C PHE A 39 1.68 5.98 1.64
N HIS A 40 1.03 4.86 1.91
CA HIS A 40 0.48 4.57 3.22
C HIS A 40 1.25 3.39 3.81
N LYS A 41 1.99 3.62 4.87
CA LYS A 41 2.68 2.53 5.54
C LYS A 41 1.66 1.60 6.18
N VAL A 42 1.82 0.31 5.93
CA VAL A 42 1.06 -0.73 6.59
C VAL A 42 2.02 -1.55 7.42
N LEU A 43 1.58 -2.13 8.51
CA LEU A 43 2.46 -2.88 9.41
C LEU A 43 3.64 -2.01 9.88
N ASP A 44 3.34 -0.77 10.26
CA ASP A 44 4.38 0.21 10.60
C ASP A 44 5.14 -0.12 11.88
N ASP A 45 4.69 -1.13 12.63
CA ASP A 45 5.41 -1.68 13.78
C ASP A 45 6.40 -2.78 13.39
N GLN A 46 6.53 -3.08 12.10
CA GLN A 46 7.39 -4.15 11.60
C GLN A 46 8.35 -3.63 10.54
N THR A 47 9.57 -4.16 10.57
CA THR A 47 10.54 -3.94 9.49
C THR A 47 10.95 -5.31 8.95
N PHE A 48 11.35 -5.34 7.69
CA PHE A 48 11.73 -6.56 7.00
C PHE A 48 13.18 -6.45 6.54
N LYS A 49 13.87 -7.56 6.51
CA LYS A 49 15.29 -7.59 6.14
C LYS A 49 15.51 -7.37 4.65
N THR A 50 14.54 -7.73 3.83
CA THR A 50 14.66 -7.61 2.38
C THR A 50 13.46 -6.88 1.82
N ALA A 51 13.67 -6.24 0.66
CA ALA A 51 12.58 -5.59 -0.05
C ALA A 51 11.52 -6.61 -0.47
N HIS A 52 11.95 -7.82 -0.84
CA HIS A 52 11.02 -8.87 -1.25
C HIS A 52 10.05 -9.24 -0.12
N ASP A 53 10.57 -9.42 1.09
CA ASP A 53 9.73 -9.75 2.24
C ASP A 53 8.74 -8.63 2.55
N ALA A 54 9.20 -7.38 2.49
CA ALA A 54 8.32 -6.24 2.71
C ALA A 54 7.23 -6.15 1.64
N ASP A 55 7.59 -6.42 0.40
CA ASP A 55 6.61 -6.39 -0.70
C ASP A 55 5.57 -7.49 -0.55
N GLN A 56 5.98 -8.69 -0.13
CA GLN A 56 5.02 -9.77 0.11
C GLN A 56 4.05 -9.43 1.23
N ALA A 57 4.54 -8.80 2.30
CA ALA A 57 3.68 -8.38 3.40
C ALA A 57 2.71 -7.29 2.93
N ALA A 58 3.20 -6.35 2.13
CA ALA A 58 2.35 -5.30 1.57
C ALA A 58 1.29 -5.88 0.64
N ALA A 59 1.65 -6.88 -0.16
CA ALA A 59 0.71 -7.54 -1.06
C ALA A 59 -0.40 -8.25 -0.29
N GLN A 60 -0.07 -8.90 0.83
CA GLN A 60 -1.07 -9.54 1.66
C GLN A 60 -2.04 -8.51 2.25
N LYS A 61 -1.52 -7.36 2.68
CA LYS A 61 -2.38 -6.29 3.17
C LYS A 61 -3.24 -5.72 2.07
N LEU A 62 -2.70 -5.61 0.88
CA LEU A 62 -3.44 -5.10 -0.27
C LEU A 62 -4.64 -6.00 -0.58
N GLU A 63 -4.50 -7.30 -0.46
CA GLU A 63 -5.61 -8.23 -0.67
C GLU A 63 -6.75 -7.99 0.33
N GLN A 64 -6.44 -7.51 1.52
CA GLN A 64 -7.42 -7.23 2.56
C GLN A 64 -8.05 -5.84 2.41
N LEU A 65 -7.49 -5.00 1.57
CA LEU A 65 -8.00 -3.65 1.35
C LEU A 65 -9.34 -3.72 0.62
N THR A 66 -10.36 -3.13 1.21
CA THR A 66 -11.72 -3.19 0.64
C THR A 66 -12.04 -2.02 -0.25
N ASP A 67 -11.46 -0.84 0.02
CA ASP A 67 -11.76 0.35 -0.77
C ASP A 67 -10.73 1.43 -0.48
N VAL A 68 -10.75 2.46 -1.32
CA VAL A 68 -9.99 3.69 -1.11
C VAL A 68 -11.00 4.82 -1.14
N THR A 69 -10.99 5.66 -0.10
CA THR A 69 -11.94 6.75 0.01
C THR A 69 -11.63 7.86 -1.00
N GLU A 70 -12.55 8.80 -1.16
CA GLU A 70 -12.36 9.92 -2.06
C GLU A 70 -11.13 10.75 -1.74
N ASP A 71 -10.72 10.75 -0.47
CA ASP A 71 -9.53 11.48 -0.03
C ASP A 71 -8.24 10.69 -0.23
N GLY A 72 -8.33 9.48 -0.77
CA GLY A 72 -7.16 8.64 -0.97
C GLY A 72 -6.74 7.87 0.26
N GLU A 73 -7.63 7.74 1.25
CA GLU A 73 -7.36 6.97 2.46
C GLU A 73 -7.76 5.51 2.27
N LEU A 74 -7.04 4.63 2.94
CA LEU A 74 -7.32 3.20 2.86
C LEU A 74 -8.52 2.84 3.74
N SER A 75 -9.39 2.00 3.22
CA SER A 75 -10.55 1.50 3.93
C SER A 75 -10.46 -0.01 4.04
N TRP A 76 -10.56 -0.51 5.26
CA TRP A 76 -10.44 -1.94 5.55
C TRP A 76 -11.78 -2.48 6.02
N GLU A 77 -12.03 -3.75 5.69
CA GLU A 77 -13.22 -4.39 6.20
C GLU A 77 -13.09 -4.58 7.70
N THR A 78 -14.09 -4.12 8.45
CA THR A 78 -14.14 -4.26 9.90
C THR A 78 -15.10 -5.38 10.23
N ILE A 79 -14.64 -6.35 10.95
CA ILE A 79 -15.46 -7.49 11.38
C ILE A 79 -15.83 -7.29 12.83
#